data_b598eaee9c68a5bbe0327aa9c31e1628
#
_entry.id   b598eaee9c68a5bbe0327aa9c31e1628
#
_cell.length_a   1.000
_cell.length_b   1.000
_cell.length_c   1.000
_cell.angle_alpha   90.00
_cell.angle_beta   90.00
_cell.angle_gamma   90.00
#
_symmetry.space_group_name_H-M   'P 1'
#
loop_
_entity.id
_entity.type
_entity.pdbx_description
1 polymer ?
#
loop_
_entity_poly.entity_id
_entity_poly.type
_entity_poly.pdbx_seq_one_letter_code
_entity_poly.pdbx_strand_id
1 'polypeptide(L)'
;MPGRTAGAGVVAPSLLAIGLIGMAVMTAGAAADIELGRYLASECMACHRAQTSASAIPNLTTIPREHFVTVIKAYRRKELPNPAMQNVAGRLSDEEIESLALYFSTTKQP
;
A
#
# COMPACT_ATOMS: atom_id res chain seq x y z
N MET A 1 -77.94 1.53 30.51
CA MET A 1 -77.24 1.55 29.24
C MET A 1 -75.76 1.49 29.46
N PRO A 2 -75.18 0.36 29.24
CA PRO A 2 -73.75 0.31 29.42
C PRO A 2 -73.05 1.08 28.30
N GLY A 3 -72.27 2.05 28.70
CA GLY A 3 -71.45 2.79 27.74
C GLY A 3 -70.36 1.88 27.15
N ARG A 4 -70.31 1.79 25.87
CA ARG A 4 -69.24 1.13 25.16
C ARG A 4 -68.05 2.04 25.14
N THR A 5 -67.09 1.74 25.90
CA THR A 5 -65.78 2.32 25.71
C THR A 5 -65.11 1.56 24.54
N ALA A 6 -65.12 2.18 23.37
CA ALA A 6 -64.33 1.72 22.29
C ALA A 6 -62.85 1.91 22.68
N GLY A 7 -62.16 0.84 22.92
CA GLY A 7 -60.72 0.88 23.11
C GLY A 7 -60.08 1.31 21.81
N ALA A 8 -59.61 2.53 21.78
CA ALA A 8 -58.77 2.94 20.69
C ALA A 8 -57.47 2.16 20.78
N GLY A 9 -57.29 1.21 19.84
CA GLY A 9 -56.02 0.54 19.71
C GLY A 9 -54.96 1.54 19.26
N VAL A 10 -54.10 1.86 20.14
CA VAL A 10 -52.92 2.66 19.79
C VAL A 10 -52.02 1.77 19.00
N VAL A 11 -52.09 1.92 17.70
CA VAL A 11 -51.09 1.33 16.81
C VAL A 11 -49.82 2.15 16.94
N ALA A 12 -48.89 1.68 17.72
CA ALA A 12 -47.59 2.31 17.82
C ALA A 12 -46.90 2.17 16.44
N PRO A 13 -46.46 3.28 15.83
CA PRO A 13 -45.68 3.16 14.62
C PRO A 13 -44.36 2.48 14.98
N SER A 14 -44.14 1.32 14.43
CA SER A 14 -42.83 0.68 14.48
C SER A 14 -41.88 1.57 13.72
N LEU A 15 -41.10 2.33 14.47
CA LEU A 15 -39.94 3.01 13.93
C LEU A 15 -38.96 1.92 13.49
N LEU A 16 -39.02 1.59 12.22
CA LEU A 16 -37.94 0.89 11.54
C LEU A 16 -36.73 1.81 11.61
N ALA A 17 -35.91 1.60 12.63
CA ALA A 17 -34.57 2.13 12.64
C ALA A 17 -33.82 1.45 11.50
N ILE A 18 -33.79 2.11 10.34
CA ILE A 18 -32.87 1.75 9.27
C ILE A 18 -31.50 2.11 9.80
N GLY A 19 -30.85 1.11 10.42
CA GLY A 19 -29.45 1.22 10.75
C GLY A 19 -28.68 1.40 9.46
N LEU A 20 -28.24 2.61 9.19
CA LEU A 20 -27.17 2.87 8.24
C LEU A 20 -25.95 2.11 8.76
N ILE A 21 -25.78 0.88 8.27
CA ILE A 21 -24.53 0.16 8.37
C ILE A 21 -23.58 0.96 7.48
N GLY A 22 -22.88 1.88 8.11
CA GLY A 22 -21.77 2.55 7.46
C GLY A 22 -20.76 1.47 7.07
N MET A 23 -20.75 1.09 5.80
CA MET A 23 -19.62 0.33 5.26
C MET A 23 -18.40 1.21 5.41
N ALA A 24 -17.63 0.94 6.45
CA ALA A 24 -16.27 1.45 6.54
C ALA A 24 -15.54 0.85 5.35
N VAL A 25 -15.37 1.64 4.31
CA VAL A 25 -14.46 1.32 3.22
C VAL A 25 -13.07 1.36 3.86
N MET A 26 -12.61 0.21 4.32
CA MET A 26 -11.21 0.04 4.65
C MET A 26 -10.47 0.19 3.32
N THR A 27 -9.92 1.36 3.09
CA THR A 27 -8.86 1.51 2.11
C THR A 27 -7.70 0.66 2.62
N ALA A 28 -7.61 -0.57 2.13
CA ALA A 28 -6.44 -1.37 2.33
C ALA A 28 -5.29 -0.60 1.69
N GLY A 29 -4.47 0.06 2.52
CA GLY A 29 -3.19 0.58 2.07
C GLY A 29 -2.43 -0.57 1.44
N ALA A 30 -1.62 -0.29 0.39
CA ALA A 30 -0.81 -1.30 -0.28
C ALA A 30 -0.05 -2.11 0.76
N ALA A 31 -0.43 -3.38 0.95
CA ALA A 31 0.21 -4.27 1.91
C ALA A 31 1.56 -4.69 1.35
N ALA A 32 2.64 -4.41 2.11
CA ALA A 32 3.96 -4.86 1.74
C ALA A 32 4.08 -6.37 1.97
N ASP A 33 4.55 -7.09 0.96
CA ASP A 33 4.80 -8.53 0.98
C ASP A 33 6.29 -8.80 0.73
N ILE A 34 6.96 -9.43 1.69
CA ILE A 34 8.39 -9.69 1.61
C ILE A 34 8.75 -10.69 0.50
N GLU A 35 7.88 -11.66 0.22
CA GLU A 35 8.12 -12.64 -0.84
C GLU A 35 7.95 -12.01 -2.23
N LEU A 36 6.97 -11.14 -2.41
CA LEU A 36 6.84 -10.32 -3.61
C LEU A 36 8.08 -9.44 -3.79
N GLY A 37 8.52 -8.78 -2.72
CA GLY A 37 9.74 -7.98 -2.74
C GLY A 37 10.97 -8.78 -3.13
N ARG A 38 11.12 -10.00 -2.61
CA ARG A 38 12.20 -10.92 -2.95
C ARG A 38 12.18 -11.28 -4.44
N TYR A 39 11.03 -11.61 -4.95
CA TYR A 39 10.86 -11.94 -6.37
C TYR A 39 11.25 -10.78 -7.29
N LEU A 40 10.75 -9.59 -6.99
CA LEU A 40 11.02 -8.40 -7.78
C LEU A 40 12.47 -7.90 -7.65
N ALA A 41 13.12 -8.14 -6.52
CA ALA A 41 14.48 -7.68 -6.24
C ALA A 41 15.51 -8.20 -7.23
N SER A 42 15.26 -9.33 -7.88
CA SER A 42 16.16 -9.91 -8.88
C SER A 42 16.44 -8.95 -10.05
N GLU A 43 15.43 -8.19 -10.49
CA GLU A 43 15.61 -7.17 -11.52
C GLU A 43 16.48 -6.01 -11.04
N CYS A 44 16.29 -5.59 -9.80
CA CYS A 44 17.09 -4.53 -9.19
C CYS A 44 18.56 -4.94 -9.07
N MET A 45 18.79 -6.18 -8.65
CA MET A 45 20.14 -6.72 -8.41
C MET A 45 20.94 -6.92 -9.70
N ALA A 46 20.31 -6.89 -10.85
CA ALA A 46 21.04 -6.91 -12.12
C ALA A 46 22.01 -5.73 -12.27
N CYS A 47 21.65 -4.56 -11.73
CA CYS A 47 22.47 -3.34 -11.74
C CYS A 47 22.97 -2.95 -10.35
N HIS A 48 22.15 -3.18 -9.30
CA HIS A 48 22.44 -2.77 -7.91
C HIS A 48 23.09 -3.89 -7.10
N ARG A 49 24.18 -4.44 -7.57
CA ARG A 49 24.94 -5.48 -6.84
C ARG A 49 25.64 -4.88 -5.63
N ALA A 50 25.67 -5.62 -4.52
CA ALA A 50 26.30 -5.17 -3.27
C ALA A 50 27.77 -4.79 -3.38
N GLN A 51 28.47 -5.28 -4.38
CA GLN A 51 29.92 -5.14 -4.55
C GLN A 51 30.34 -4.10 -5.57
N THR A 52 29.43 -3.30 -6.10
CA THR A 52 29.80 -2.20 -6.99
C THR A 52 30.27 -1.00 -6.17
N SER A 53 31.47 -1.09 -5.64
CA SER A 53 32.03 -0.13 -4.70
C SER A 53 32.43 1.21 -5.31
N ALA A 54 32.30 1.41 -6.59
CA ALA A 54 32.87 2.58 -7.26
C ALA A 54 31.86 3.35 -8.12
N SER A 55 30.61 2.96 -8.13
CA SER A 55 29.69 3.53 -9.09
C SER A 55 28.62 4.39 -8.41
N ALA A 56 28.07 5.30 -9.20
CA ALA A 56 26.86 6.05 -8.87
C ALA A 56 25.62 5.15 -8.63
N ILE A 57 25.78 3.81 -8.68
CA ILE A 57 24.72 2.83 -8.45
C ILE A 57 24.76 2.39 -6.99
N PRO A 58 23.81 2.81 -6.15
CA PRO A 58 23.87 2.54 -4.72
C PRO A 58 23.54 1.10 -4.37
N ASN A 59 24.05 0.65 -3.21
CA ASN A 59 23.60 -0.57 -2.58
C ASN A 59 22.22 -0.35 -1.94
N LEU A 60 21.23 -1.09 -2.38
CA LEU A 60 19.82 -0.91 -1.98
C LEU A 60 19.55 -1.32 -0.53
N THR A 61 20.37 -2.18 0.06
CA THR A 61 20.19 -2.64 1.45
C THR A 61 20.61 -1.59 2.49
N THR A 62 21.29 -0.55 2.07
CA THR A 62 21.72 0.55 2.95
C THR A 62 20.72 1.72 2.98
N ILE A 63 19.70 1.68 2.15
CA ILE A 63 18.72 2.75 2.01
C ILE A 63 17.60 2.53 3.02
N PRO A 64 17.26 3.53 3.86
CA PRO A 64 16.09 3.45 4.74
C PRO A 64 14.80 3.21 3.95
N ARG A 65 13.91 2.37 4.50
CA ARG A 65 12.68 1.95 3.82
C ARG A 65 11.87 3.10 3.24
N GLU A 66 11.60 4.11 4.04
CA GLU A 66 10.80 5.26 3.62
C GLU A 66 11.48 6.07 2.51
N HIS A 67 12.78 6.19 2.59
CA HIS A 67 13.57 6.87 1.56
C HIS A 67 13.53 6.12 0.24
N PHE A 68 13.64 4.80 0.28
CA PHE A 68 13.51 3.94 -0.90
C PHE A 68 12.17 4.17 -1.59
N VAL A 69 11.06 4.11 -0.85
CA VAL A 69 9.71 4.34 -1.40
C VAL A 69 9.60 5.71 -2.05
N THR A 70 10.07 6.74 -1.37
CA THR A 70 10.03 8.13 -1.87
C THR A 70 10.81 8.29 -3.17
N VAL A 71 12.01 7.75 -3.23
CA VAL A 71 12.89 7.87 -4.41
C VAL A 71 12.34 7.09 -5.60
N ILE A 72 11.87 5.85 -5.38
CA ILE A 72 11.30 5.05 -6.47
C ILE A 72 10.04 5.71 -7.04
N LYS A 73 9.17 6.23 -6.18
CA LYS A 73 7.99 6.98 -6.64
C LYS A 73 8.37 8.25 -7.42
N ALA A 74 9.43 8.94 -7.02
CA ALA A 74 9.94 10.10 -7.74
C ALA A 74 10.48 9.72 -9.14
N TYR A 75 11.21 8.63 -9.26
CA TYR A 75 11.60 8.10 -10.57
C TYR A 75 10.40 7.71 -11.43
N ARG A 76 9.39 7.06 -10.83
CA ARG A 76 8.16 6.69 -11.54
C ARG A 76 7.45 7.91 -12.11
N ARG A 77 7.44 9.03 -11.39
CA ARG A 77 6.89 10.31 -11.84
C ARG A 77 7.84 11.10 -12.74
N LYS A 78 9.01 10.57 -13.04
CA LYS A 78 10.07 11.22 -13.85
C LYS A 78 10.58 12.54 -13.24
N GLU A 79 10.50 12.69 -11.94
CA GLU A 79 11.03 13.84 -11.20
C GLU A 79 12.55 13.76 -11.00
N LEU A 80 13.13 12.58 -11.07
CA LEU A 80 14.56 12.35 -10.99
C LEU A 80 15.13 11.93 -12.35
N PRO A 81 16.26 12.54 -12.79
CA PRO A 81 16.78 12.39 -14.14
C PRO A 81 17.67 11.16 -14.29
N ASN A 82 17.08 9.98 -14.38
CA ASN A 82 17.78 8.74 -14.72
C ASN A 82 16.84 7.85 -15.55
N PRO A 83 17.05 7.78 -16.88
CA PRO A 83 16.16 7.03 -17.77
C PRO A 83 16.03 5.55 -17.42
N ALA A 84 17.11 4.89 -16.99
CA ALA A 84 17.07 3.48 -16.59
C ALA A 84 16.18 3.29 -15.36
N MET A 85 16.34 4.11 -14.33
CA MET A 85 15.52 4.06 -13.14
C MET A 85 14.07 4.48 -13.40
N GLN A 86 13.84 5.46 -14.27
CA GLN A 86 12.49 5.84 -14.69
C GLN A 86 11.77 4.67 -15.37
N ASN A 87 12.47 3.91 -16.18
CA ASN A 87 11.94 2.73 -16.87
C ASN A 87 11.57 1.61 -15.88
N VAL A 88 12.46 1.30 -14.95
CA VAL A 88 12.21 0.28 -13.91
C VAL A 88 11.05 0.70 -13.01
N ALA A 89 11.12 1.90 -12.44
CA ALA A 89 10.13 2.42 -11.51
C ALA A 89 8.75 2.61 -12.16
N GLY A 90 8.71 2.97 -13.45
CA GLY A 90 7.48 3.22 -14.19
C GLY A 90 6.57 1.98 -14.31
N ARG A 91 7.12 0.79 -14.12
CA ARG A 91 6.38 -0.48 -14.20
C ARG A 91 5.88 -0.98 -12.85
N LEU A 92 6.29 -0.34 -11.75
CA LEU A 92 5.99 -0.79 -10.39
C LEU A 92 4.72 -0.16 -9.85
N SER A 93 3.86 -0.98 -9.25
CA SER A 93 2.73 -0.52 -8.45
C SER A 93 3.19 -0.03 -7.07
N ASP A 94 2.29 0.62 -6.33
CA ASP A 94 2.58 1.04 -4.95
C ASP A 94 2.87 -0.17 -4.04
N GLU A 95 2.12 -1.26 -4.20
CA GLU A 95 2.33 -2.50 -3.45
C GLU A 95 3.72 -3.11 -3.75
N GLU A 96 4.11 -3.13 -5.00
CA GLU A 96 5.42 -3.65 -5.43
C GLU A 96 6.57 -2.79 -4.88
N ILE A 97 6.42 -1.47 -4.89
CA ILE A 97 7.41 -0.55 -4.31
C ILE A 97 7.53 -0.76 -2.81
N GLU A 98 6.42 -0.88 -2.09
CA GLU A 98 6.44 -1.13 -0.65
C GLU A 98 7.05 -2.51 -0.32
N SER A 99 6.76 -3.51 -1.13
CA SER A 99 7.30 -4.87 -0.98
C SER A 99 8.81 -4.91 -1.22
N LEU A 100 9.31 -4.23 -2.24
CA LEU A 100 10.74 -4.05 -2.48
C LEU A 100 11.42 -3.32 -1.31
N ALA A 101 10.81 -2.24 -0.84
CA ALA A 101 11.33 -1.47 0.29
C ALA A 101 11.43 -2.33 1.56
N LEU A 102 10.42 -3.14 1.83
CA LEU A 102 10.43 -4.08 2.95
C LEU A 102 11.55 -5.11 2.78
N TYR A 103 11.67 -5.71 1.61
CA TYR A 103 12.69 -6.71 1.34
C TYR A 103 14.10 -6.16 1.53
N PHE A 104 14.44 -5.04 0.90
CA PHE A 104 15.78 -4.46 1.01
C PHE A 104 16.10 -3.93 2.40
N SER A 105 15.13 -3.45 3.15
CA SER A 105 15.34 -2.96 4.52
C SER A 105 15.56 -4.08 5.54
N THR A 106 15.07 -5.28 5.25
CA THR A 106 15.18 -6.45 6.14
C THR A 106 16.27 -7.42 5.73
N THR A 107 16.72 -7.35 4.48
CA THR A 107 17.78 -8.23 3.95
C THR A 107 19.12 -7.57 4.15
N LYS A 108 19.91 -8.13 5.05
CA LYS A 108 21.34 -7.79 5.14
C LYS A 108 22.06 -8.57 4.05
N GLN A 109 22.56 -7.87 3.06
CA GLN A 109 23.51 -8.50 2.15
C GLN A 109 24.87 -8.65 2.85
N PRO A 110 25.49 -9.78 2.72
CA PRO A 110 26.84 -9.99 3.26
C PRO A 110 27.86 -9.11 2.58
#